data_546f98e732d06b20dbec7bcc18ce0a08
#
_entry.id   546f98e732d06b20dbec7bcc18ce0a08
#
_cell.length_a   1.000
_cell.length_b   1.000
_cell.length_c   1.000
_cell.angle_alpha   90.00
_cell.angle_beta   90.00
_cell.angle_gamma   90.00
#
_symmetry.space_group_name_H-M   'P 1'
#
loop_
_entity.id
_entity.type
_entity.pdbx_description
1 polymer ?
#
loop_
_entity_poly.entity_id
_entity_poly.type
_entity_poly.pdbx_seq_one_letter_code
_entity_poly.pdbx_strand_id
1 'polypeptide(L)'
;MKKIAAFAMFILAAALTLVACSAESNEKAPAQKKVSIVATIYPQYDWLKNILGDRLDAVNLKLLIKNGTDLHSYKPSAQDIAAIASADMVVYIGGESDEWIEKALKATPKEGRVQVNLMEALGDRIKEEEVVEGMEHEHHHEHGEEAENDEHIWLSLKNAEILVMNLADAISKVDTAHATEYHMNAGLYIAKISALDAQYRAATDSAAFKTILFGDRFPFRYLVDDYGIKYFAAFVGCSAESEASFETVAFLAGKMDSLALPAIFTIDGSNGKIARAILDASKKSKNAQVLTLNSMQSVTDAQMQSGTDYLSIMQSNLEVLKKAIK
;
A
#
# COMPACT_ATOMS: atom_id res chain seq x y z
N MET A 1 -40.96 49.25 66.51
CA MET A 1 -39.61 48.83 66.07
C MET A 1 -39.33 47.34 66.21
N LYS A 2 -40.15 46.52 66.88
CA LYS A 2 -39.91 45.05 67.07
C LYS A 2 -40.54 44.16 65.94
N LYS A 3 -41.38 44.73 65.06
CA LYS A 3 -42.02 43.95 63.91
C LYS A 3 -41.30 44.02 62.58
N ILE A 4 -40.36 44.93 62.43
CA ILE A 4 -39.59 45.10 61.17
C ILE A 4 -38.36 44.17 61.20
N ALA A 5 -37.81 43.84 62.37
CA ALA A 5 -36.66 42.96 62.50
C ALA A 5 -36.98 41.47 62.19
N ALA A 6 -38.22 41.04 62.42
CA ALA A 6 -38.65 39.65 62.15
C ALA A 6 -38.86 39.35 60.59
N PHE A 7 -39.18 40.40 59.85
CA PHE A 7 -39.43 40.24 58.40
C PHE A 7 -38.11 40.20 57.53
N ALA A 8 -37.07 40.90 58.06
CA ALA A 8 -35.76 40.88 57.44
C ALA A 8 -34.98 39.55 57.60
N MET A 9 -35.27 38.84 58.69
CA MET A 9 -34.63 37.57 59.02
C MET A 9 -35.23 36.38 58.23
N PHE A 10 -36.50 36.50 57.77
CA PHE A 10 -37.15 35.48 56.96
C PHE A 10 -36.76 35.56 55.49
N ILE A 11 -36.40 36.74 54.94
CA ILE A 11 -35.93 36.93 53.58
C ILE A 11 -34.49 36.46 53.41
N LEU A 12 -33.68 36.57 54.47
CA LEU A 12 -32.27 36.09 54.42
C LEU A 12 -32.16 34.55 54.50
N ALA A 13 -33.12 33.87 55.13
CA ALA A 13 -33.16 32.40 55.24
C ALA A 13 -33.68 31.77 53.90
N ALA A 14 -34.50 32.46 53.11
CA ALA A 14 -35.00 31.99 51.81
C ALA A 14 -33.98 32.17 50.68
N ALA A 15 -32.98 33.08 50.85
CA ALA A 15 -31.91 33.30 49.86
C ALA A 15 -30.76 32.29 49.94
N LEU A 16 -30.61 31.56 51.07
CA LEU A 16 -29.55 30.56 51.29
C LEU A 16 -29.92 29.13 50.84
N THR A 17 -31.13 28.87 50.42
CA THR A 17 -31.56 27.54 49.94
C THR A 17 -31.56 27.38 48.42
N LEU A 18 -31.19 28.41 47.66
CA LEU A 18 -31.14 28.37 46.16
C LEU A 18 -29.74 28.23 45.57
N VAL A 19 -28.68 28.07 46.39
CA VAL A 19 -27.29 27.92 45.92
C VAL A 19 -26.78 26.46 45.94
N ALA A 20 -27.62 25.50 46.34
CA ALA A 20 -27.18 24.10 46.54
C ALA A 20 -27.62 23.11 45.45
N CYS A 21 -27.90 23.56 44.22
CA CYS A 21 -28.22 22.66 43.12
C CYS A 21 -27.65 23.17 41.78
N SER A 22 -26.35 23.36 41.71
CA SER A 22 -25.60 23.31 40.43
C SER A 22 -24.23 22.70 40.68
N ALA A 23 -24.21 21.49 41.25
CA ALA A 23 -23.14 20.58 40.92
C ALA A 23 -23.39 20.10 39.50
N GLU A 24 -22.90 20.86 38.51
CA GLU A 24 -22.69 20.31 37.19
C GLU A 24 -21.82 19.06 37.37
N SER A 25 -22.46 17.91 37.34
CA SER A 25 -21.79 16.66 37.09
C SER A 25 -21.16 16.82 35.70
N ASN A 26 -19.88 17.16 35.70
CA ASN A 26 -19.02 17.09 34.55
C ASN A 26 -18.82 15.59 34.22
N GLU A 27 -19.93 14.89 33.89
CA GLU A 27 -19.86 13.61 33.23
C GLU A 27 -19.22 13.92 31.85
N LYS A 28 -17.90 13.72 31.80
CA LYS A 28 -17.21 13.59 30.51
C LYS A 28 -18.03 12.58 29.73
N ALA A 29 -18.70 13.05 28.65
CA ALA A 29 -19.32 12.17 27.69
C ALA A 29 -18.34 11.02 27.40
N PRO A 30 -18.78 9.76 27.41
CA PRO A 30 -17.89 8.64 27.16
C PRO A 30 -17.15 8.93 25.86
N ALA A 31 -15.81 8.89 25.90
CA ALA A 31 -14.98 9.15 24.73
C ALA A 31 -15.49 8.24 23.60
N GLN A 32 -16.00 8.83 22.55
CA GLN A 32 -16.56 8.07 21.42
C GLN A 32 -15.47 7.15 20.93
N LYS A 33 -15.71 5.84 20.93
CA LYS A 33 -14.73 4.84 20.54
C LYS A 33 -14.34 5.11 19.08
N LYS A 34 -13.07 5.45 18.84
CA LYS A 34 -12.56 5.68 17.50
C LYS A 34 -12.71 4.40 16.67
N VAL A 35 -13.13 4.53 15.43
CA VAL A 35 -13.08 3.44 14.46
C VAL A 35 -11.61 2.99 14.33
N SER A 36 -11.36 1.69 14.36
CA SER A 36 -10.03 1.11 14.23
C SER A 36 -9.89 0.38 12.92
N ILE A 37 -8.92 0.81 12.10
CA ILE A 37 -8.62 0.27 10.78
C ILE A 37 -7.19 -0.25 10.76
N VAL A 38 -7.00 -1.46 10.23
CA VAL A 38 -5.70 -2.07 10.00
C VAL A 38 -5.48 -2.23 8.52
N ALA A 39 -4.33 -1.75 8.03
CA ALA A 39 -3.81 -1.98 6.69
C ALA A 39 -2.53 -2.80 6.75
N THR A 40 -2.35 -3.80 5.88
CA THR A 40 -1.17 -4.65 5.90
C THR A 40 0.04 -3.95 5.33
N ILE A 41 -0.09 -3.27 4.18
CA ILE A 41 1.01 -2.63 3.46
C ILE A 41 0.81 -1.13 3.28
N TYR A 42 1.91 -0.45 2.92
CA TYR A 42 1.95 1.00 2.79
C TYR A 42 0.96 1.60 1.77
N PRO A 43 0.79 1.07 0.53
CA PRO A 43 -0.18 1.63 -0.42
C PRO A 43 -1.60 1.74 0.13
N GLN A 44 -2.09 0.68 0.79
CA GLN A 44 -3.41 0.65 1.43
C GLN A 44 -3.54 1.72 2.52
N TYR A 45 -2.50 1.84 3.34
CA TYR A 45 -2.43 2.82 4.42
C TYR A 45 -2.49 4.26 3.88
N ASP A 46 -1.74 4.55 2.82
CA ASP A 46 -1.72 5.88 2.22
C ASP A 46 -3.04 6.22 1.51
N TRP A 47 -3.64 5.27 0.79
CA TRP A 47 -4.96 5.44 0.19
C TRP A 47 -6.02 5.74 1.26
N LEU A 48 -6.03 4.98 2.37
CA LEU A 48 -6.93 5.22 3.49
C LEU A 48 -6.73 6.60 4.12
N LYS A 49 -5.49 7.07 4.27
CA LYS A 49 -5.23 8.44 4.74
C LYS A 49 -5.89 9.49 3.83
N ASN A 50 -5.77 9.32 2.52
CA ASN A 50 -6.37 10.23 1.55
C ASN A 50 -7.90 10.18 1.58
N ILE A 51 -8.50 8.99 1.75
CA ILE A 51 -9.96 8.82 1.88
C ILE A 51 -10.46 9.44 3.20
N LEU A 52 -9.75 9.23 4.30
CA LEU A 52 -10.10 9.78 5.61
C LEU A 52 -9.98 11.31 5.66
N GLY A 53 -9.03 11.91 4.94
CA GLY A 53 -8.84 13.35 4.92
C GLY A 53 -8.79 13.95 6.34
N ASP A 54 -9.62 14.95 6.60
CA ASP A 54 -9.71 15.64 7.91
C ASP A 54 -10.20 14.72 9.05
N ARG A 55 -10.76 13.56 8.72
CA ARG A 55 -11.20 12.56 9.69
C ARG A 55 -10.08 11.65 10.21
N LEU A 56 -8.86 11.76 9.68
CA LEU A 56 -7.74 10.89 10.06
C LEU A 56 -7.50 10.86 11.57
N ASP A 57 -7.57 12.00 12.26
CA ASP A 57 -7.38 12.09 13.72
C ASP A 57 -8.52 11.47 14.53
N ALA A 58 -9.69 11.28 13.94
CA ALA A 58 -10.85 10.65 14.55
C ALA A 58 -10.84 9.11 14.42
N VAL A 59 -9.95 8.56 13.60
CA VAL A 59 -9.81 7.13 13.31
C VAL A 59 -8.47 6.62 13.86
N ASN A 60 -8.43 5.38 14.29
CA ASN A 60 -7.18 4.69 14.65
C ASN A 60 -6.74 3.85 13.44
N LEU A 61 -5.98 4.47 12.53
CA LEU A 61 -5.43 3.81 11.34
C LEU A 61 -4.04 3.24 11.67
N LYS A 62 -3.87 1.93 11.53
CA LYS A 62 -2.61 1.22 11.80
C LYS A 62 -2.08 0.55 10.54
N LEU A 63 -0.79 0.79 10.22
CA LEU A 63 0.00 0.02 9.26
C LEU A 63 0.72 -1.12 9.99
N LEU A 64 0.66 -2.35 9.47
CA LEU A 64 1.34 -3.52 10.06
C LEU A 64 2.78 -3.65 9.54
N ILE A 65 2.95 -3.83 8.23
CA ILE A 65 4.25 -4.04 7.58
C ILE A 65 4.89 -2.68 7.32
N LYS A 66 5.98 -2.38 8.02
CA LYS A 66 6.64 -1.08 8.02
C LYS A 66 8.15 -1.20 8.24
N ASN A 67 8.84 -0.06 8.25
CA ASN A 67 10.28 0.05 8.52
C ASN A 67 11.16 -0.71 7.53
N GLY A 68 10.76 -0.78 6.26
CA GLY A 68 11.54 -1.45 5.24
C GLY A 68 11.44 -2.98 5.26
N THR A 69 10.47 -3.53 6.00
CA THR A 69 10.21 -4.98 5.99
C THR A 69 9.51 -5.35 4.69
N ASP A 70 10.06 -6.33 4.00
CA ASP A 70 9.46 -6.90 2.80
C ASP A 70 8.24 -7.76 3.16
N LEU A 71 7.15 -7.61 2.39
CA LEU A 71 5.89 -8.30 2.68
C LEU A 71 6.02 -9.83 2.58
N HIS A 72 6.82 -10.34 1.62
CA HIS A 72 7.02 -11.79 1.41
C HIS A 72 7.81 -12.46 2.54
N SER A 73 8.56 -11.68 3.34
CA SER A 73 9.30 -12.20 4.50
C SER A 73 8.66 -11.85 5.85
N TYR A 74 7.52 -11.16 5.84
CA TYR A 74 6.89 -10.66 7.04
C TYR A 74 6.31 -11.78 7.91
N LYS A 75 6.56 -11.68 9.22
CA LYS A 75 5.98 -12.57 10.24
C LYS A 75 5.26 -11.73 11.28
N PRO A 76 3.95 -11.96 11.49
CA PRO A 76 3.16 -11.15 12.40
C PRO A 76 3.61 -11.33 13.86
N SER A 77 3.65 -10.23 14.60
CA SER A 77 3.85 -10.22 16.04
C SER A 77 2.53 -10.46 16.79
N ALA A 78 2.62 -10.79 18.08
CA ALA A 78 1.44 -10.86 18.93
C ALA A 78 0.66 -9.53 18.98
N GLN A 79 1.36 -8.39 18.85
CA GLN A 79 0.73 -7.07 18.79
C GLN A 79 -0.05 -6.84 17.49
N ASP A 80 0.38 -7.43 16.38
CA ASP A 80 -0.32 -7.34 15.11
C ASP A 80 -1.59 -8.18 15.13
N ILE A 81 -1.52 -9.39 15.68
CA ILE A 81 -2.70 -10.23 15.92
C ILE A 81 -3.71 -9.53 16.84
N ALA A 82 -3.25 -8.88 17.91
CA ALA A 82 -4.11 -8.11 18.79
C ALA A 82 -4.75 -6.89 18.10
N ALA A 83 -4.01 -6.23 17.20
CA ALA A 83 -4.54 -5.13 16.40
C ALA A 83 -5.65 -5.62 15.44
N ILE A 84 -5.43 -6.72 14.74
CA ILE A 84 -6.43 -7.36 13.88
C ILE A 84 -7.65 -7.77 14.71
N ALA A 85 -7.46 -8.39 15.88
CA ALA A 85 -8.54 -8.83 16.76
C ALA A 85 -9.46 -7.67 17.15
N SER A 86 -8.91 -6.49 17.41
CA SER A 86 -9.66 -5.29 17.84
C SER A 86 -10.20 -4.43 16.69
N ALA A 87 -9.70 -4.60 15.46
CA ALA A 87 -10.04 -3.76 14.32
C ALA A 87 -11.52 -3.86 13.92
N ASP A 88 -12.10 -2.72 13.54
CA ASP A 88 -13.44 -2.64 12.94
C ASP A 88 -13.36 -2.88 11.42
N MET A 89 -12.21 -2.61 10.80
CA MET A 89 -11.92 -2.90 9.40
C MET A 89 -10.49 -3.40 9.25
N VAL A 90 -10.29 -4.45 8.43
CA VAL A 90 -8.96 -4.98 8.07
C VAL A 90 -8.85 -5.01 6.56
N VAL A 91 -7.78 -4.41 6.04
CA VAL A 91 -7.46 -4.35 4.60
C VAL A 91 -6.17 -5.13 4.35
N TYR A 92 -6.20 -6.05 3.41
CA TYR A 92 -5.08 -6.90 3.03
C TYR A 92 -5.09 -7.21 1.53
N ILE A 93 -3.99 -7.74 1.00
CA ILE A 93 -3.85 -8.00 -0.44
C ILE A 93 -4.68 -9.22 -0.84
N GLY A 94 -4.50 -10.34 -0.16
CA GLY A 94 -5.24 -11.59 -0.38
C GLY A 94 -4.52 -12.65 -1.19
N GLY A 95 -3.19 -12.56 -1.36
CA GLY A 95 -2.35 -13.61 -1.95
C GLY A 95 -1.67 -14.47 -0.89
N GLU A 96 -0.65 -15.24 -1.29
CA GLU A 96 0.10 -16.12 -0.40
C GLU A 96 0.78 -15.39 0.76
N SER A 97 1.35 -14.21 0.47
CA SER A 97 2.00 -13.36 1.48
C SER A 97 1.05 -12.93 2.60
N ASP A 98 -0.25 -12.93 2.34
CA ASP A 98 -1.30 -12.52 3.28
C ASP A 98 -2.12 -13.71 3.86
N GLU A 99 -1.81 -14.96 3.55
CA GLU A 99 -2.51 -16.14 4.13
C GLU A 99 -2.60 -16.13 5.67
N TRP A 100 -1.57 -15.58 6.32
CA TRP A 100 -1.54 -15.45 7.77
C TRP A 100 -2.64 -14.50 8.29
N ILE A 101 -3.05 -13.50 7.48
CA ILE A 101 -4.17 -12.58 7.81
C ILE A 101 -5.47 -13.36 7.89
N GLU A 102 -5.75 -14.21 6.92
CA GLU A 102 -6.97 -15.01 6.92
C GLU A 102 -7.03 -15.95 8.13
N LYS A 103 -5.89 -16.57 8.46
CA LYS A 103 -5.74 -17.40 9.66
C LYS A 103 -5.99 -16.58 10.93
N ALA A 104 -5.45 -15.35 11.02
CA ALA A 104 -5.66 -14.45 12.14
C ALA A 104 -7.13 -14.00 12.25
N LEU A 105 -7.78 -13.65 11.15
CA LEU A 105 -9.19 -13.26 11.10
C LEU A 105 -10.12 -14.39 11.55
N LYS A 106 -9.86 -15.62 11.11
CA LYS A 106 -10.60 -16.83 11.54
C LYS A 106 -10.40 -17.10 13.04
N ALA A 107 -9.19 -16.90 13.56
CA ALA A 107 -8.87 -17.11 14.99
C ALA A 107 -9.42 -16.01 15.91
N THR A 108 -9.73 -14.83 15.38
CA THR A 108 -10.19 -13.66 16.14
C THR A 108 -11.53 -13.14 15.59
N PRO A 109 -12.61 -13.92 15.63
CA PRO A 109 -13.90 -13.50 15.09
C PRO A 109 -14.41 -12.24 15.82
N LYS A 110 -14.94 -11.27 15.04
CA LYS A 110 -15.56 -10.05 15.56
C LYS A 110 -16.78 -9.71 14.72
N GLU A 111 -17.93 -9.64 15.35
CA GLU A 111 -19.17 -9.27 14.69
C GLU A 111 -19.09 -7.84 14.12
N GLY A 112 -19.58 -7.65 12.91
CA GLY A 112 -19.58 -6.36 12.21
C GLY A 112 -18.23 -5.91 11.68
N ARG A 113 -17.15 -6.71 11.82
CA ARG A 113 -15.87 -6.39 11.18
C ARG A 113 -15.97 -6.42 9.68
N VAL A 114 -15.53 -5.35 9.03
CA VAL A 114 -15.37 -5.29 7.57
C VAL A 114 -14.00 -5.86 7.19
N GLN A 115 -13.98 -6.84 6.31
CA GLN A 115 -12.75 -7.43 5.76
C GLN A 115 -12.67 -7.06 4.28
N VAL A 116 -11.52 -6.56 3.85
CA VAL A 116 -11.30 -6.12 2.47
C VAL A 116 -10.09 -6.88 1.93
N ASN A 117 -10.37 -7.91 1.13
CA ASN A 117 -9.39 -8.57 0.29
C ASN A 117 -9.31 -7.81 -1.03
N LEU A 118 -8.17 -7.18 -1.33
CA LEU A 118 -8.02 -6.31 -2.49
C LEU A 118 -7.97 -7.10 -3.81
N MET A 119 -7.41 -8.31 -3.81
CA MET A 119 -7.43 -9.17 -5.00
C MET A 119 -8.85 -9.59 -5.34
N GLU A 120 -9.64 -10.00 -4.35
CA GLU A 120 -11.08 -10.29 -4.57
C GLU A 120 -11.83 -9.07 -5.12
N ALA A 121 -11.51 -7.87 -4.63
CA ALA A 121 -12.14 -6.64 -5.12
C ALA A 121 -11.81 -6.32 -6.59
N LEU A 122 -10.69 -6.80 -7.12
CA LEU A 122 -10.29 -6.65 -8.52
C LEU A 122 -10.87 -7.75 -9.42
N GLY A 123 -11.23 -8.91 -8.90
CA GLY A 123 -11.83 -10.02 -9.65
C GLY A 123 -11.00 -10.40 -10.89
N ASP A 124 -11.62 -10.38 -12.06
CA ASP A 124 -11.01 -10.80 -13.35
C ASP A 124 -9.77 -9.95 -13.78
N ARG A 125 -9.40 -8.92 -13.02
CA ARG A 125 -8.19 -8.14 -13.29
C ARG A 125 -6.93 -8.75 -12.70
N ILE A 126 -7.07 -9.75 -11.87
CA ILE A 126 -5.94 -10.46 -11.28
C ILE A 126 -5.19 -11.21 -12.38
N LYS A 127 -3.88 -11.18 -12.31
CA LYS A 127 -2.96 -11.83 -13.25
C LYS A 127 -2.15 -12.88 -12.52
N GLU A 128 -1.94 -14.00 -13.18
CA GLU A 128 -0.97 -14.99 -12.74
C GLU A 128 0.45 -14.43 -12.81
N GLU A 129 1.34 -14.89 -11.95
CA GLU A 129 2.76 -14.66 -12.12
C GLU A 129 3.24 -15.15 -13.49
N GLU A 130 4.14 -14.41 -14.09
CA GLU A 130 4.65 -14.74 -15.43
C GLU A 130 6.14 -15.03 -15.35
N VAL A 131 6.52 -16.24 -15.72
CA VAL A 131 7.92 -16.60 -15.94
C VAL A 131 8.29 -16.26 -17.38
N VAL A 132 9.11 -15.22 -17.59
CA VAL A 132 9.60 -14.86 -18.92
C VAL A 132 10.93 -15.54 -19.23
N GLU A 133 11.29 -15.59 -20.54
CA GLU A 133 12.52 -16.22 -21.00
C GLU A 133 13.76 -15.68 -20.25
N GLY A 134 14.54 -16.60 -19.68
CA GLY A 134 15.79 -16.32 -18.97
C GLY A 134 15.64 -16.00 -17.49
N MET A 135 14.44 -16.01 -16.94
CA MET A 135 14.25 -15.99 -15.49
C MET A 135 14.79 -17.26 -14.86
N GLU A 136 15.31 -17.10 -13.63
CA GLU A 136 15.61 -18.23 -12.78
C GLU A 136 14.32 -18.98 -12.46
N HIS A 137 14.32 -20.30 -12.67
CA HIS A 137 13.22 -21.15 -12.26
C HIS A 137 13.50 -21.59 -10.83
N GLU A 138 12.64 -21.23 -9.89
CA GLU A 138 12.56 -21.93 -8.63
C GLU A 138 12.27 -23.39 -8.94
N HIS A 139 13.07 -24.32 -8.39
CA HIS A 139 12.80 -25.75 -8.49
C HIS A 139 11.59 -26.11 -7.65
N HIS A 140 10.40 -25.70 -8.10
CA HIS A 140 9.16 -26.22 -7.56
C HIS A 140 9.11 -27.73 -7.88
N HIS A 141 9.07 -28.52 -6.84
CA HIS A 141 8.88 -29.95 -6.92
C HIS A 141 7.62 -30.26 -7.73
N GLU A 142 7.70 -31.26 -8.60
CA GLU A 142 6.65 -31.80 -9.49
C GLU A 142 5.34 -32.19 -8.73
N HIS A 143 4.61 -31.22 -8.24
CA HIS A 143 3.21 -31.38 -7.86
C HIS A 143 2.45 -30.27 -8.58
N GLY A 144 1.52 -30.65 -9.46
CA GLY A 144 0.74 -29.74 -10.31
C GLY A 144 0.02 -28.66 -9.51
N GLU A 145 0.78 -27.66 -9.11
CA GLU A 145 0.29 -26.47 -8.43
C GLU A 145 -0.26 -25.52 -9.49
N GLU A 146 -1.45 -25.01 -9.20
CA GLU A 146 -2.07 -23.95 -10.00
C GLU A 146 -1.12 -22.75 -10.00
N ALA A 147 -1.03 -22.04 -11.13
CA ALA A 147 -0.18 -20.85 -11.24
C ALA A 147 -0.58 -19.82 -10.18
N GLU A 148 0.41 -19.35 -9.42
CA GLU A 148 0.18 -18.35 -8.39
C GLU A 148 -0.20 -16.99 -8.99
N ASN A 149 -1.01 -16.23 -8.30
CA ASN A 149 -1.39 -14.90 -8.72
C ASN A 149 -0.34 -13.87 -8.28
N ASP A 150 0.00 -12.95 -9.18
CA ASP A 150 0.86 -11.82 -8.85
C ASP A 150 0.14 -10.86 -7.88
N GLU A 151 0.73 -10.67 -6.71
CA GLU A 151 0.17 -9.89 -5.61
C GLU A 151 0.38 -8.37 -5.73
N HIS A 152 1.24 -7.92 -6.66
CA HIS A 152 1.70 -6.51 -6.75
C HIS A 152 0.68 -5.59 -7.44
N ILE A 153 -0.59 -5.79 -7.15
CA ILE A 153 -1.77 -5.12 -7.74
C ILE A 153 -1.74 -3.59 -7.61
N TRP A 154 -1.08 -3.08 -6.56
CA TRP A 154 -0.99 -1.64 -6.26
C TRP A 154 -0.08 -0.86 -7.20
N LEU A 155 0.76 -1.54 -7.99
CA LEU A 155 1.65 -0.92 -8.97
C LEU A 155 0.96 -0.56 -10.29
N SER A 156 -0.30 -0.95 -10.46
CA SER A 156 -1.19 -0.45 -11.51
C SER A 156 -1.97 0.77 -11.02
N LEU A 157 -1.85 1.90 -11.71
CA LEU A 157 -2.67 3.09 -11.40
C LEU A 157 -4.15 2.83 -11.69
N LYS A 158 -4.48 2.02 -12.71
CA LYS A 158 -5.87 1.64 -13.01
C LYS A 158 -6.49 0.78 -11.92
N ASN A 159 -5.73 -0.16 -11.36
CA ASN A 159 -6.20 -0.95 -10.22
C ASN A 159 -6.34 -0.06 -8.98
N ALA A 160 -5.40 0.86 -8.75
CA ALA A 160 -5.46 1.79 -7.63
C ALA A 160 -6.74 2.65 -7.65
N GLU A 161 -7.20 3.12 -8.81
CA GLU A 161 -8.48 3.85 -8.94
C GLU A 161 -9.67 3.01 -8.43
N ILE A 162 -9.73 1.74 -8.81
CA ILE A 162 -10.80 0.81 -8.40
C ILE A 162 -10.71 0.54 -6.90
N LEU A 163 -9.51 0.25 -6.41
CA LEU A 163 -9.26 -0.10 -5.02
C LEU A 163 -9.52 1.05 -4.06
N VAL A 164 -9.18 2.28 -4.44
CA VAL A 164 -9.48 3.49 -3.65
C VAL A 164 -10.99 3.67 -3.49
N MET A 165 -11.79 3.47 -4.54
CA MET A 165 -13.25 3.54 -4.43
C MET A 165 -13.81 2.41 -3.58
N ASN A 166 -13.31 1.18 -3.75
CA ASN A 166 -13.70 0.03 -2.93
C ASN A 166 -13.40 0.26 -1.43
N LEU A 167 -12.26 0.87 -1.11
CA LEU A 167 -11.93 1.25 0.27
C LEU A 167 -12.86 2.32 0.83
N ALA A 168 -13.28 3.30 0.01
CA ALA A 168 -14.27 4.30 0.44
C ALA A 168 -15.63 3.66 0.73
N ASP A 169 -16.07 2.68 -0.08
CA ASP A 169 -17.27 1.88 0.18
C ASP A 169 -17.15 1.07 1.48
N ALA A 170 -15.98 0.49 1.71
CA ALA A 170 -15.71 -0.34 2.88
C ALA A 170 -15.70 0.48 4.18
N ILE A 171 -15.02 1.63 4.21
CA ILE A 171 -14.99 2.49 5.39
C ILE A 171 -16.36 3.10 5.68
N SER A 172 -17.16 3.37 4.65
CA SER A 172 -18.52 3.88 4.78
C SER A 172 -19.46 2.89 5.49
N LYS A 173 -19.13 1.59 5.53
CA LYS A 173 -19.88 0.58 6.29
C LYS A 173 -19.57 0.63 7.80
N VAL A 174 -18.38 1.05 8.20
CA VAL A 174 -17.99 1.15 9.62
C VAL A 174 -18.18 2.55 10.20
N ASP A 175 -18.23 3.58 9.37
CA ASP A 175 -18.50 4.98 9.73
C ASP A 175 -19.50 5.61 8.76
N THR A 176 -20.75 5.17 8.86
CA THR A 176 -21.84 5.57 7.95
C THR A 176 -22.14 7.07 7.98
N ALA A 177 -21.87 7.73 9.10
CA ALA A 177 -22.14 9.16 9.27
C ALA A 177 -21.29 10.05 8.33
N HIS A 178 -20.13 9.58 7.88
CA HIS A 178 -19.18 10.31 7.06
C HIS A 178 -19.04 9.73 5.64
N ALA A 179 -19.91 8.82 5.22
CA ALA A 179 -19.82 8.12 3.94
C ALA A 179 -19.69 9.08 2.74
N THR A 180 -20.47 10.17 2.72
CA THR A 180 -20.40 11.17 1.63
C THR A 180 -19.02 11.84 1.55
N GLU A 181 -18.40 12.14 2.68
CA GLU A 181 -17.08 12.75 2.75
C GLU A 181 -16.00 11.78 2.22
N TYR A 182 -16.07 10.51 2.60
CA TYR A 182 -15.13 9.48 2.12
C TYR A 182 -15.21 9.28 0.61
N HIS A 183 -16.41 9.21 0.04
CA HIS A 183 -16.57 9.11 -1.41
C HIS A 183 -16.09 10.37 -2.15
N MET A 184 -16.33 11.55 -1.60
CA MET A 184 -15.82 12.80 -2.18
C MET A 184 -14.28 12.83 -2.17
N ASN A 185 -13.65 12.49 -1.04
CA ASN A 185 -12.19 12.44 -0.92
C ASN A 185 -11.59 11.40 -1.85
N ALA A 186 -12.19 10.20 -1.94
CA ALA A 186 -11.78 9.15 -2.87
C ALA A 186 -11.85 9.63 -4.32
N GLY A 187 -12.93 10.30 -4.73
CA GLY A 187 -13.09 10.86 -6.08
C GLY A 187 -12.00 11.90 -6.40
N LEU A 188 -11.68 12.79 -5.44
CA LEU A 188 -10.61 13.77 -5.61
C LEU A 188 -9.22 13.11 -5.71
N TYR A 189 -8.99 12.03 -4.96
CA TYR A 189 -7.74 11.30 -5.02
C TYR A 189 -7.61 10.49 -6.31
N ILE A 190 -8.67 9.81 -6.75
CA ILE A 190 -8.74 9.10 -8.04
C ILE A 190 -8.45 10.06 -9.20
N ALA A 191 -8.95 11.28 -9.18
CA ALA A 191 -8.63 12.26 -10.21
C ALA A 191 -7.13 12.56 -10.33
N LYS A 192 -6.39 12.54 -9.21
CA LYS A 192 -4.92 12.68 -9.20
C LYS A 192 -4.24 11.43 -9.76
N ILE A 193 -4.71 10.23 -9.39
CA ILE A 193 -4.20 8.94 -9.94
C ILE A 193 -4.39 8.92 -11.45
N SER A 194 -5.58 9.27 -11.94
CA SER A 194 -5.93 9.29 -13.36
C SER A 194 -5.07 10.28 -14.15
N ALA A 195 -4.78 11.46 -13.57
CA ALA A 195 -3.86 12.42 -14.18
C ALA A 195 -2.43 11.87 -14.30
N LEU A 196 -1.98 11.06 -13.35
CA LEU A 196 -0.69 10.40 -13.39
C LEU A 196 -0.69 9.23 -14.40
N ASP A 197 -1.77 8.42 -14.48
CA ASP A 197 -1.95 7.38 -15.50
C ASP A 197 -1.80 7.96 -16.91
N ALA A 198 -2.42 9.11 -17.17
CA ALA A 198 -2.31 9.79 -18.45
C ALA A 198 -0.85 10.20 -18.78
N GLN A 199 -0.05 10.58 -17.78
CA GLN A 199 1.37 10.89 -17.96
C GLN A 199 2.21 9.64 -18.28
N TYR A 200 1.95 8.51 -17.62
CA TYR A 200 2.58 7.23 -17.93
C TYR A 200 2.27 6.82 -19.38
N ARG A 201 1.00 6.88 -19.77
CA ARG A 201 0.56 6.57 -21.14
C ARG A 201 1.27 7.42 -22.18
N ALA A 202 1.29 8.75 -21.97
CA ALA A 202 1.96 9.67 -22.89
C ALA A 202 3.47 9.39 -23.01
N ALA A 203 4.13 9.04 -21.89
CA ALA A 203 5.56 8.70 -21.90
C ALA A 203 5.83 7.39 -22.65
N THR A 204 5.00 6.37 -22.45
CA THR A 204 5.19 5.05 -23.05
C THR A 204 4.75 5.03 -24.52
N ASP A 205 3.72 5.78 -24.92
CA ASP A 205 3.31 5.90 -26.32
C ASP A 205 4.42 6.50 -27.20
N SER A 206 5.16 7.48 -26.66
CA SER A 206 6.29 8.15 -27.34
C SER A 206 7.65 7.47 -27.13
N ALA A 207 7.70 6.33 -26.43
CA ALA A 207 8.94 5.66 -26.06
C ALA A 207 9.69 5.08 -27.27
N ALA A 208 11.00 5.31 -27.33
CA ALA A 208 11.89 4.67 -28.30
C ALA A 208 12.14 3.20 -27.98
N PHE A 209 12.24 2.89 -26.68
CA PHE A 209 12.39 1.53 -26.18
C PHE A 209 11.09 1.05 -25.52
N LYS A 210 10.57 -0.08 -25.99
CA LYS A 210 9.36 -0.74 -25.45
C LYS A 210 9.71 -1.95 -24.58
N THR A 211 10.97 -2.12 -24.21
CA THR A 211 11.46 -3.23 -23.40
C THR A 211 12.35 -2.69 -22.29
N ILE A 212 12.14 -3.17 -21.09
CA ILE A 212 12.96 -2.90 -19.92
C ILE A 212 13.58 -4.19 -19.39
N LEU A 213 14.67 -4.11 -18.62
CA LEU A 213 15.33 -5.27 -18.07
C LEU A 213 15.68 -5.03 -16.59
N PHE A 214 15.33 -6.00 -15.75
CA PHE A 214 15.62 -6.01 -14.33
C PHE A 214 16.74 -7.00 -14.04
N GLY A 215 17.79 -6.51 -13.36
CA GLY A 215 18.77 -7.35 -12.70
C GLY A 215 18.33 -7.60 -11.25
N ASP A 216 17.11 -8.04 -11.08
CA ASP A 216 16.43 -8.21 -9.80
C ASP A 216 15.14 -9.03 -9.99
N ARG A 217 14.34 -9.22 -8.92
CA ARG A 217 12.95 -9.67 -9.02
C ARG A 217 12.05 -8.60 -9.65
N PHE A 218 10.91 -9.01 -10.20
CA PHE A 218 10.07 -8.17 -11.02
C PHE A 218 8.63 -8.01 -10.47
N PRO A 219 8.38 -7.09 -9.56
CA PRO A 219 7.03 -6.86 -9.01
C PRO A 219 6.14 -5.95 -9.90
N PHE A 220 6.58 -5.53 -11.08
CA PHE A 220 5.90 -4.51 -11.89
C PHE A 220 5.01 -5.08 -13.00
N ARG A 221 4.53 -6.34 -12.85
CA ARG A 221 3.69 -7.05 -13.85
C ARG A 221 2.49 -6.21 -14.31
N TYR A 222 1.72 -5.68 -13.35
CA TYR A 222 0.54 -4.87 -13.67
C TYR A 222 0.89 -3.53 -14.31
N LEU A 223 1.98 -2.89 -13.89
CA LEU A 223 2.44 -1.63 -14.48
C LEU A 223 2.82 -1.82 -15.94
N VAL A 224 3.64 -2.82 -16.27
CA VAL A 224 4.09 -3.02 -17.66
C VAL A 224 2.94 -3.39 -18.58
N ASP A 225 1.99 -4.19 -18.11
CA ASP A 225 0.79 -4.54 -18.86
C ASP A 225 -0.11 -3.34 -19.14
N ASP A 226 -0.27 -2.44 -18.17
CA ASP A 226 -1.07 -1.24 -18.32
C ASP A 226 -0.60 -0.36 -19.47
N TYR A 227 0.71 -0.36 -19.75
CA TYR A 227 1.33 0.52 -20.73
C TYR A 227 2.00 -0.20 -21.90
N GLY A 228 1.81 -1.51 -22.04
CA GLY A 228 2.34 -2.31 -23.15
C GLY A 228 3.87 -2.35 -23.22
N ILE A 229 4.54 -2.35 -22.08
CA ILE A 229 5.99 -2.47 -21.97
C ILE A 229 6.35 -3.96 -21.86
N LYS A 230 7.31 -4.43 -22.65
CA LYS A 230 7.91 -5.76 -22.51
C LYS A 230 9.02 -5.74 -21.48
N TYR A 231 9.31 -6.89 -20.87
CA TYR A 231 10.36 -6.95 -19.88
C TYR A 231 11.15 -8.26 -19.91
N PHE A 232 12.33 -8.22 -19.32
CA PHE A 232 13.14 -9.36 -18.87
C PHE A 232 13.54 -9.11 -17.44
N ALA A 233 13.68 -10.16 -16.65
CA ALA A 233 14.10 -10.04 -15.26
C ALA A 233 14.85 -11.28 -14.79
N ALA A 234 15.58 -11.17 -13.67
CA ALA A 234 16.29 -12.30 -13.09
C ALA A 234 15.32 -13.27 -12.40
N PHE A 235 14.29 -12.75 -11.73
CA PHE A 235 13.32 -13.55 -10.96
C PHE A 235 11.90 -13.01 -11.11
N VAL A 236 10.92 -13.84 -10.78
CA VAL A 236 9.51 -13.44 -10.61
C VAL A 236 9.36 -12.46 -9.45
N GLY A 237 8.19 -11.81 -9.36
CA GLY A 237 7.95 -10.72 -8.40
C GLY A 237 8.00 -11.14 -6.94
N CYS A 238 7.44 -12.30 -6.61
CA CYS A 238 7.36 -12.84 -5.25
C CYS A 238 8.59 -13.65 -4.81
N SER A 239 9.59 -13.84 -5.70
CA SER A 239 10.80 -14.63 -5.40
C SER A 239 11.58 -14.07 -4.20
N ALA A 240 12.01 -14.97 -3.32
CA ALA A 240 12.95 -14.68 -2.23
C ALA A 240 14.43 -14.81 -2.65
N GLU A 241 14.70 -15.21 -3.90
CA GLU A 241 16.05 -15.44 -4.41
C GLU A 241 16.88 -14.15 -4.44
N SER A 242 18.14 -14.26 -4.06
CA SER A 242 19.09 -13.15 -4.01
C SER A 242 20.32 -13.34 -4.89
N GLU A 243 20.47 -14.52 -5.51
CA GLU A 243 21.61 -14.89 -6.35
C GLU A 243 21.09 -15.55 -7.63
N ALA A 244 21.46 -15.02 -8.79
CA ALA A 244 21.10 -15.57 -10.08
C ALA A 244 22.17 -16.54 -10.59
N SER A 245 21.74 -17.56 -11.35
CA SER A 245 22.64 -18.49 -12.00
C SER A 245 23.54 -17.80 -13.04
N PHE A 246 24.64 -18.45 -13.40
CA PHE A 246 25.48 -17.96 -14.48
C PHE A 246 24.73 -17.87 -15.81
N GLU A 247 23.84 -18.82 -16.08
CA GLU A 247 23.00 -18.90 -17.27
C GLU A 247 22.07 -17.70 -17.37
N THR A 248 21.37 -17.37 -16.29
CA THR A 248 20.47 -16.20 -16.19
C THR A 248 21.24 -14.90 -16.39
N VAL A 249 22.39 -14.72 -15.74
CA VAL A 249 23.23 -13.53 -15.91
C VAL A 249 23.72 -13.40 -17.36
N ALA A 250 24.21 -14.50 -17.98
CA ALA A 250 24.68 -14.48 -19.36
C ALA A 250 23.57 -14.20 -20.38
N PHE A 251 22.39 -14.76 -20.16
CA PHE A 251 21.20 -14.52 -20.99
C PHE A 251 20.78 -13.04 -20.93
N LEU A 252 20.64 -12.49 -19.74
CA LEU A 252 20.22 -11.09 -19.54
C LEU A 252 21.27 -10.11 -20.10
N ALA A 253 22.58 -10.41 -19.94
CA ALA A 253 23.65 -9.64 -20.56
C ALA A 253 23.54 -9.65 -22.11
N GLY A 254 23.22 -10.81 -22.69
CA GLY A 254 22.95 -10.95 -24.11
C GLY A 254 21.75 -10.13 -24.58
N LYS A 255 20.67 -10.07 -23.79
CA LYS A 255 19.50 -9.24 -24.06
C LYS A 255 19.82 -7.74 -23.98
N MET A 256 20.57 -7.30 -22.95
CA MET A 256 21.07 -5.92 -22.85
C MET A 256 21.80 -5.50 -24.13
N ASP A 257 22.73 -6.35 -24.60
CA ASP A 257 23.54 -6.08 -25.79
C ASP A 257 22.76 -6.12 -27.11
N SER A 258 21.85 -7.08 -27.26
CA SER A 258 21.09 -7.27 -28.49
C SER A 258 20.01 -6.20 -28.69
N LEU A 259 19.39 -5.75 -27.61
CA LEU A 259 18.37 -4.71 -27.62
C LEU A 259 18.97 -3.30 -27.44
N ALA A 260 20.28 -3.19 -27.18
CA ALA A 260 21.00 -1.95 -26.94
C ALA A 260 20.32 -1.10 -25.83
N LEU A 261 19.87 -1.77 -24.75
CA LEU A 261 19.14 -1.10 -23.67
C LEU A 261 20.04 -0.09 -22.95
N PRO A 262 19.57 1.16 -22.75
CA PRO A 262 20.37 2.21 -22.11
C PRO A 262 20.45 2.07 -20.60
N ALA A 263 19.60 1.24 -19.99
CA ALA A 263 19.53 1.05 -18.55
C ALA A 263 19.11 -0.36 -18.17
N ILE A 264 19.54 -0.77 -16.96
CA ILE A 264 19.08 -1.95 -16.24
C ILE A 264 18.43 -1.50 -14.95
N PHE A 265 17.35 -2.16 -14.55
CA PHE A 265 16.60 -1.80 -13.34
C PHE A 265 16.90 -2.72 -12.17
N THR A 266 16.76 -2.15 -10.99
CA THR A 266 16.66 -2.83 -9.68
C THR A 266 15.41 -2.35 -8.95
N ILE A 267 15.02 -3.01 -7.86
CA ILE A 267 13.97 -2.53 -6.95
C ILE A 267 14.56 -1.75 -5.77
N ASP A 268 13.70 -1.03 -5.05
CA ASP A 268 14.03 -0.42 -3.77
C ASP A 268 14.53 -1.47 -2.75
N GLY A 269 15.52 -1.09 -1.95
CA GLY A 269 16.16 -2.03 -1.00
C GLY A 269 17.20 -2.98 -1.59
N SER A 270 17.26 -3.13 -2.91
CA SER A 270 18.23 -3.99 -3.59
C SER A 270 19.67 -3.48 -3.45
N ASN A 271 20.62 -4.41 -3.29
CA ASN A 271 22.05 -4.09 -3.32
C ASN A 271 22.61 -3.94 -4.75
N GLY A 272 21.85 -4.28 -5.79
CA GLY A 272 22.17 -4.17 -7.20
C GLY A 272 23.32 -5.10 -7.67
N LYS A 273 23.66 -6.15 -6.93
CA LYS A 273 24.75 -7.08 -7.31
C LYS A 273 24.48 -7.77 -8.64
N ILE A 274 23.26 -8.27 -8.83
CA ILE A 274 22.87 -8.99 -10.05
C ILE A 274 22.89 -8.04 -11.25
N ALA A 275 22.34 -6.85 -11.11
CA ALA A 275 22.38 -5.83 -12.17
C ALA A 275 23.83 -5.50 -12.59
N ARG A 276 24.74 -5.34 -11.64
CA ARG A 276 26.18 -5.15 -11.93
C ARG A 276 26.80 -6.34 -12.62
N ALA A 277 26.54 -7.58 -12.16
CA ALA A 277 27.05 -8.80 -12.77
C ALA A 277 26.59 -8.93 -14.24
N ILE A 278 25.34 -8.58 -14.54
CA ILE A 278 24.80 -8.56 -15.91
C ILE A 278 25.54 -7.53 -16.77
N LEU A 279 25.76 -6.30 -16.27
CA LEU A 279 26.52 -5.27 -17.00
C LEU A 279 27.99 -5.67 -17.21
N ASP A 280 28.64 -6.28 -16.21
CA ASP A 280 30.02 -6.76 -16.31
C ASP A 280 30.16 -7.88 -17.38
N ALA A 281 29.17 -8.76 -17.49
CA ALA A 281 29.08 -9.81 -18.49
C ALA A 281 28.70 -9.29 -19.89
N SER A 282 28.09 -8.13 -20.02
CA SER A 282 27.74 -7.48 -21.29
C SER A 282 28.98 -7.11 -22.08
N LYS A 283 28.89 -7.18 -23.42
CA LYS A 283 29.96 -6.75 -24.33
C LYS A 283 29.83 -5.30 -24.77
N LYS A 284 28.59 -4.82 -24.93
CA LYS A 284 28.26 -3.50 -25.48
C LYS A 284 27.63 -2.57 -24.44
N SER A 285 26.88 -3.11 -23.46
CA SER A 285 26.06 -2.36 -22.51
C SER A 285 26.72 -2.15 -21.15
N LYS A 286 28.05 -2.30 -21.03
CA LYS A 286 28.79 -2.13 -19.76
C LYS A 286 28.58 -0.78 -19.06
N ASN A 287 28.30 0.26 -19.83
CA ASN A 287 28.10 1.63 -19.34
C ASN A 287 26.60 2.00 -19.23
N ALA A 288 25.68 1.03 -19.38
CA ALA A 288 24.26 1.29 -19.19
C ALA A 288 24.00 1.71 -17.72
N GLN A 289 23.01 2.57 -17.55
CA GLN A 289 22.68 3.08 -16.21
C GLN A 289 22.01 1.99 -15.37
N VAL A 290 22.36 1.90 -14.08
CA VAL A 290 21.56 1.16 -13.10
C VAL A 290 20.53 2.12 -12.53
N LEU A 291 19.26 1.84 -12.71
CA LEU A 291 18.13 2.65 -12.27
C LEU A 291 17.30 1.86 -11.28
N THR A 292 16.68 2.53 -10.31
CA THR A 292 15.84 1.87 -9.31
C THR A 292 14.40 2.30 -9.46
N LEU A 293 13.48 1.34 -9.59
CA LEU A 293 12.04 1.56 -9.43
C LEU A 293 11.62 1.15 -8.02
N ASN A 294 10.76 1.95 -7.41
CA ASN A 294 10.26 1.71 -6.06
C ASN A 294 8.98 0.87 -6.12
N SER A 295 9.04 -0.32 -5.55
CA SER A 295 7.91 -1.26 -5.47
C SER A 295 6.94 -0.96 -4.33
N MET A 296 7.28 -0.04 -3.43
CA MET A 296 6.54 0.28 -2.19
C MET A 296 6.43 -0.87 -1.18
N GLN A 297 7.20 -1.95 -1.35
CA GLN A 297 7.21 -3.07 -0.42
C GLN A 297 8.00 -2.78 0.87
N SER A 298 8.91 -1.79 0.83
CA SER A 298 9.85 -1.52 1.90
C SER A 298 9.87 -0.06 2.36
N VAL A 299 8.72 0.64 2.31
CA VAL A 299 8.63 2.04 2.75
C VAL A 299 8.91 2.17 4.24
N THR A 300 9.83 3.08 4.60
CA THR A 300 10.26 3.30 5.98
C THR A 300 9.43 4.39 6.67
N ASP A 301 9.40 4.35 8.01
CA ASP A 301 8.79 5.41 8.82
C ASP A 301 9.42 6.79 8.52
N ALA A 302 10.73 6.86 8.26
CA ALA A 302 11.41 8.10 7.92
C ALA A 302 10.93 8.69 6.57
N GLN A 303 10.70 7.83 5.57
CA GLN A 303 10.13 8.25 4.29
C GLN A 303 8.69 8.79 4.47
N MET A 304 7.86 8.07 5.23
CA MET A 304 6.50 8.53 5.55
C MET A 304 6.49 9.87 6.28
N GLN A 305 7.38 10.07 7.25
CA GLN A 305 7.51 11.32 8.00
C GLN A 305 8.04 12.47 7.14
N SER A 306 8.83 12.19 6.12
CA SER A 306 9.31 13.21 5.15
C SER A 306 8.27 13.61 4.11
N GLY A 307 7.05 13.05 4.17
CA GLY A 307 5.96 13.38 3.26
C GLY A 307 5.93 12.51 2.00
N THR A 308 6.67 11.40 1.97
CA THR A 308 6.53 10.41 0.89
C THR A 308 5.12 9.85 0.90
N ASP A 309 4.46 9.84 -0.26
CA ASP A 309 3.13 9.27 -0.47
C ASP A 309 3.11 8.39 -1.74
N TYR A 310 2.03 7.64 -1.93
CA TYR A 310 1.85 6.74 -3.06
C TYR A 310 2.05 7.46 -4.40
N LEU A 311 1.42 8.62 -4.59
CA LEU A 311 1.51 9.37 -5.84
C LEU A 311 2.92 9.89 -6.10
N SER A 312 3.63 10.36 -5.09
CA SER A 312 5.00 10.85 -5.23
C SER A 312 5.97 9.72 -5.61
N ILE A 313 5.77 8.52 -5.06
CA ILE A 313 6.56 7.34 -5.46
C ILE A 313 6.27 6.97 -6.91
N MET A 314 4.99 6.86 -7.30
CA MET A 314 4.63 6.54 -8.68
C MET A 314 5.09 7.63 -9.66
N GLN A 315 5.03 8.92 -9.30
CA GLN A 315 5.59 10.01 -10.09
C GLN A 315 7.12 9.86 -10.25
N SER A 316 7.83 9.53 -9.18
CA SER A 316 9.28 9.27 -9.23
C SER A 316 9.60 8.08 -10.13
N ASN A 317 8.83 7.00 -10.03
CA ASN A 317 8.97 5.82 -10.92
C ASN A 317 8.79 6.21 -12.39
N LEU A 318 7.82 7.07 -12.71
CA LEU A 318 7.64 7.59 -14.06
C LEU A 318 8.88 8.34 -14.55
N GLU A 319 9.46 9.22 -13.73
CA GLU A 319 10.66 9.98 -14.12
C GLU A 319 11.88 9.07 -14.30
N VAL A 320 11.99 8.02 -13.51
CA VAL A 320 13.03 6.98 -13.67
C VAL A 320 12.79 6.18 -14.95
N LEU A 321 11.56 5.73 -15.20
CA LEU A 321 11.20 4.98 -16.40
C LEU A 321 11.50 5.77 -17.68
N LYS A 322 11.16 7.06 -17.72
CA LYS A 322 11.45 7.96 -18.85
C LYS A 322 12.93 8.00 -19.24
N LYS A 323 13.86 7.79 -18.31
CA LYS A 323 15.31 7.76 -18.61
C LYS A 323 15.70 6.53 -19.42
N ALA A 324 14.98 5.42 -19.24
CA ALA A 324 15.27 4.15 -19.88
C ALA A 324 14.53 3.94 -21.22
N ILE A 325 13.37 4.57 -21.39
CA ILE A 325 12.51 4.33 -22.57
C ILE A 325 12.61 5.42 -23.65
N LYS A 326 13.43 6.46 -23.43
CA LYS A 326 13.63 7.58 -24.37
C LYS A 326 14.43 7.19 -25.59
#